data_3ecd0fd6a6a9c8949d77b6f97aa5ab05
#
_entry.id   3ecd0fd6a6a9c8949d77b6f97aa5ab05
#
_cell.length_a   1.000
_cell.length_b   1.000
_cell.length_c   1.000
_cell.angle_alpha   90.00
_cell.angle_beta   90.00
_cell.angle_gamma   90.00
#
_symmetry.space_group_name_H-M   'P 1'
#
loop_
_entity.id
_entity.type
_entity.pdbx_description
1 polymer ?
#
loop_
_entity_poly.entity_id
_entity_poly.type
_entity_poly.pdbx_seq_one_letter_code
_entity_poly.pdbx_strand_id
1 'polypeptide(L)'
;MLSTQIIANTVLMLAFEEKISVTPMKLQRLIYFIYKDFLKTTETKLFNEKFETWKYGPVLLSIYYEFGGFKSKPIDKFARDANGNVIVIDLNYDSQINESILKIWNKYKRLNGIELSKLTRILYSANQVTD
;
A
#
# COMPACT_ATOMS: atom_id res chain seq x y z
N MET A 1 7.77 14.38 3.41
CA MET A 1 6.92 13.19 3.39
C MET A 1 6.59 12.77 1.98
N LEU A 2 6.45 11.47 1.76
CA LEU A 2 6.13 10.94 0.44
C LEU A 2 4.65 11.06 0.14
N SER A 3 4.31 11.13 -1.13
CA SER A 3 2.92 11.01 -1.55
C SER A 3 2.50 9.54 -1.55
N THR A 4 1.22 9.29 -1.32
CA THR A 4 0.67 7.93 -1.39
C THR A 4 0.81 7.35 -2.79
N GLN A 5 0.74 8.19 -3.82
CA GLN A 5 0.88 7.76 -5.22
C GLN A 5 2.26 7.14 -5.49
N ILE A 6 3.32 7.73 -4.94
CA ILE A 6 4.68 7.20 -5.13
C ILE A 6 4.82 5.82 -4.46
N ILE A 7 4.25 5.66 -3.26
CA ILE A 7 4.24 4.37 -2.57
C ILE A 7 3.46 3.34 -3.41
N ALA A 8 2.28 3.70 -3.89
CA ALA A 8 1.46 2.82 -4.73
C ALA A 8 2.22 2.38 -5.98
N ASN A 9 2.84 3.33 -6.69
CA ASN A 9 3.60 3.03 -7.90
C ASN A 9 4.79 2.11 -7.60
N THR A 10 5.43 2.28 -6.46
CA THR A 10 6.56 1.43 -6.08
C THR A 10 6.12 0.00 -5.83
N VAL A 11 4.97 -0.19 -5.17
CA VAL A 11 4.38 -1.53 -4.99
C VAL A 11 4.02 -2.13 -6.36
N LEU A 12 3.41 -1.34 -7.23
CA LEU A 12 3.06 -1.81 -8.59
C LEU A 12 4.29 -2.16 -9.42
N MET A 13 5.39 -1.42 -9.25
CA MET A 13 6.65 -1.74 -9.92
C MET A 13 7.13 -3.14 -9.52
N LEU A 14 7.12 -3.45 -8.23
CA LEU A 14 7.48 -4.79 -7.76
C LEU A 14 6.53 -5.85 -8.33
N ALA A 15 5.24 -5.56 -8.33
CA ALA A 15 4.23 -6.48 -8.85
C ALA A 15 4.46 -6.77 -10.35
N PHE A 16 4.71 -5.74 -11.15
CA PHE A 16 4.94 -5.89 -12.58
C PHE A 16 6.22 -6.67 -12.87
N GLU A 17 7.29 -6.38 -12.13
CA GLU A 17 8.57 -7.07 -12.28
C GLU A 17 8.45 -8.56 -11.94
N GLU A 18 7.72 -8.89 -10.88
CA GLU A 18 7.56 -10.26 -10.42
C GLU A 18 6.36 -10.98 -11.03
N LYS A 19 5.59 -10.28 -11.88
CA LYS A 19 4.39 -10.82 -12.52
C LYS A 19 3.36 -11.33 -11.52
N ILE A 20 3.18 -10.58 -10.44
CA ILE A 20 2.18 -10.87 -9.40
C ILE A 20 1.04 -9.87 -9.56
N SER A 21 -0.19 -10.39 -9.63
CA SER A 21 -1.38 -9.54 -9.79
C SER A 21 -1.68 -8.78 -8.50
N VAL A 22 -1.94 -7.47 -8.64
CA VAL A 22 -2.35 -6.62 -7.53
C VAL A 22 -3.63 -5.90 -7.94
N THR A 23 -4.74 -6.23 -7.27
CA THR A 23 -6.02 -5.54 -7.44
C THR A 23 -6.04 -4.27 -6.60
N PRO A 24 -7.01 -3.36 -6.83
CA PRO A 24 -7.15 -2.18 -5.97
C PRO A 24 -7.27 -2.52 -4.48
N MET A 25 -8.05 -3.55 -4.12
CA MET A 25 -8.18 -3.96 -2.73
C MET A 25 -6.83 -4.42 -2.16
N LYS A 26 -6.10 -5.24 -2.88
CA LYS A 26 -4.78 -5.71 -2.44
C LYS A 26 -3.82 -4.55 -2.27
N LEU A 27 -3.83 -3.58 -3.19
CA LEU A 27 -2.97 -2.41 -3.10
C LEU A 27 -3.24 -1.61 -1.83
N GLN A 28 -4.52 -1.34 -1.52
CA GLN A 28 -4.91 -0.64 -0.30
C GLN A 28 -4.39 -1.35 0.95
N ARG A 29 -4.53 -2.68 1.00
CA ARG A 29 -4.08 -3.46 2.16
C ARG A 29 -2.56 -3.45 2.30
N LEU A 30 -1.84 -3.60 1.20
CA LEU A 30 -0.37 -3.56 1.23
C LEU A 30 0.14 -2.21 1.69
N ILE A 31 -0.43 -1.11 1.19
CA ILE A 31 -0.02 0.24 1.61
C ILE A 31 -0.30 0.44 3.10
N TYR A 32 -1.44 -0.04 3.60
CA TYR A 32 -1.74 0.05 5.03
C TYR A 32 -0.69 -0.66 5.87
N PHE A 33 -0.31 -1.89 5.49
CA PHE A 33 0.72 -2.62 6.22
C PHE A 33 2.08 -1.95 6.15
N ILE A 34 2.44 -1.38 5.00
CA ILE A 34 3.70 -0.63 4.85
C ILE A 34 3.69 0.59 5.78
N TYR A 35 2.59 1.33 5.80
CA TYR A 35 2.43 2.49 6.67
C TYR A 35 2.58 2.11 8.15
N LYS A 36 1.92 1.04 8.57
CA LYS A 36 1.98 0.58 9.97
C LYS A 36 3.37 0.10 10.34
N ASP A 37 4.03 -0.63 9.47
CA ASP A 37 5.39 -1.12 9.72
C ASP A 37 6.37 0.06 9.86
N PHE A 38 6.29 1.01 8.95
CA PHE A 38 7.17 2.19 8.99
C PHE A 38 6.92 3.02 10.25
N LEU A 39 5.67 3.24 10.62
CA LEU A 39 5.31 3.98 11.83
C LEU A 39 5.81 3.27 13.08
N LYS A 40 5.67 1.96 13.14
CA LYS A 40 6.13 1.16 14.27
C LYS A 40 7.64 1.21 14.44
N THR A 41 8.39 1.19 13.35
CA THR A 41 9.86 1.15 13.40
C THR A 41 10.50 2.53 13.56
N THR A 42 9.86 3.58 13.06
CA THR A 42 10.47 4.93 13.04
C THR A 42 9.76 5.94 13.93
N GLU A 43 8.54 5.60 14.39
CA GLU A 43 7.66 6.52 15.13
C GLU A 43 7.33 7.78 14.30
N THR A 44 7.44 7.68 12.97
CA THR A 44 7.20 8.76 12.03
C THR A 44 6.18 8.31 11.00
N LYS A 45 5.27 9.21 10.62
CA LYS A 45 4.29 8.92 9.57
C LYS A 45 4.97 8.85 8.21
N LEU A 46 4.63 7.83 7.43
CA LEU A 46 5.15 7.67 6.08
C LEU A 46 4.60 8.76 5.13
N PHE A 47 3.34 9.10 5.32
CA PHE A 47 2.66 10.16 4.55
C PHE A 47 1.59 10.81 5.43
N ASN A 48 1.05 11.96 4.96
CA ASN A 48 0.09 12.74 5.74
C ASN A 48 -1.37 12.35 5.51
N GLU A 49 -1.67 11.74 4.38
CA GLU A 49 -3.06 11.37 4.09
C GLU A 49 -3.58 10.40 5.15
N LYS A 50 -4.83 10.63 5.59
CA LYS A 50 -5.44 9.79 6.63
C LYS A 50 -6.23 8.66 5.99
N PHE A 51 -6.19 7.49 6.63
CA PHE A 51 -7.04 6.37 6.24
C PHE A 51 -8.46 6.60 6.70
N GLU A 52 -9.42 6.26 5.83
CA GLU A 52 -10.83 6.17 6.21
C GLU A 52 -11.17 4.74 6.58
N THR A 53 -12.07 4.57 7.52
CA THR A 53 -12.52 3.24 7.96
C THR A 53 -13.70 2.79 7.12
N TRP A 54 -13.47 1.83 6.23
CA TRP A 54 -14.50 1.24 5.39
C TRP A 54 -14.77 -0.21 5.80
N LYS A 55 -15.83 -0.80 5.23
CA LYS A 55 -16.30 -2.14 5.59
C LYS A 55 -15.18 -3.19 5.59
N TYR A 56 -14.29 -3.15 4.60
CA TYR A 56 -13.26 -4.16 4.43
C TYR A 56 -11.89 -3.72 4.94
N GLY A 57 -11.83 -2.61 5.66
CA GLY A 57 -10.61 -2.12 6.28
C GLY A 57 -10.30 -0.67 5.91
N PRO A 58 -9.16 -0.16 6.38
CA PRO A 58 -8.75 1.21 6.10
C PRO A 58 -8.51 1.46 4.61
N VAL A 59 -8.94 2.63 4.13
CA VAL A 59 -8.85 3.01 2.72
C VAL A 59 -8.25 4.41 2.60
N LEU A 60 -7.33 4.58 1.67
CA LEU A 60 -6.84 5.89 1.24
C LEU A 60 -7.69 6.34 0.05
N LEU A 61 -8.37 7.49 0.18
CA LEU A 61 -9.23 7.98 -0.88
C LEU A 61 -8.48 8.29 -2.17
N SER A 62 -7.26 8.82 -2.07
CA SER A 62 -6.46 9.10 -3.26
C SER A 62 -6.21 7.85 -4.10
N ILE A 63 -5.93 6.74 -3.43
CA ILE A 63 -5.68 5.45 -4.10
C ILE A 63 -7.00 4.88 -4.65
N TYR A 64 -8.08 5.03 -3.91
CA TYR A 64 -9.40 4.58 -4.35
C TYR A 64 -9.82 5.30 -5.65
N TYR A 65 -9.67 6.62 -5.71
CA TYR A 65 -10.05 7.38 -6.90
C TYR A 65 -9.12 7.09 -8.08
N GLU A 66 -7.83 6.88 -7.82
CA GLU A 66 -6.86 6.63 -8.88
C GLU A 66 -7.04 5.24 -9.51
N PHE A 67 -7.22 4.22 -8.68
CA PHE A 67 -7.18 2.82 -9.13
C PHE A 67 -8.52 2.08 -9.03
N GLY A 68 -9.53 2.68 -8.40
CA GLY A 68 -10.82 2.02 -8.19
C GLY A 68 -11.53 1.60 -9.46
N GLY A 69 -11.23 2.25 -10.59
CA GLY A 69 -11.78 1.89 -11.89
C GLY A 69 -11.44 0.48 -12.36
N PHE A 70 -10.35 -0.10 -11.85
CA PHE A 70 -10.02 -1.50 -12.15
C PHE A 70 -10.94 -2.49 -11.44
N LYS A 71 -11.65 -2.06 -10.40
CA LYS A 71 -12.60 -2.89 -9.63
C LYS A 71 -11.91 -4.11 -9.04
N SER A 72 -12.28 -5.31 -9.45
CA SER A 72 -11.66 -6.56 -8.98
C SER A 72 -10.57 -7.09 -9.91
N LYS A 73 -10.22 -6.32 -10.93
CA LYS A 73 -9.19 -6.73 -11.89
C LYS A 73 -7.81 -6.26 -11.46
N PRO A 74 -6.75 -6.95 -11.89
CA PRO A 74 -5.38 -6.50 -11.61
C PRO A 74 -5.12 -5.12 -12.23
N ILE A 75 -4.43 -4.28 -11.47
CA ILE A 75 -3.97 -2.99 -11.96
C ILE A 75 -2.85 -3.25 -12.97
N ASP A 76 -2.92 -2.63 -14.14
CA ASP A 76 -1.96 -2.86 -15.22
C ASP A 76 -1.17 -1.62 -15.63
N LYS A 77 -1.32 -0.52 -14.91
CA LYS A 77 -0.57 0.71 -15.20
C LYS A 77 -0.34 1.53 -13.95
N PHE A 78 0.70 2.35 -14.01
CA PHE A 78 1.04 3.28 -12.92
C PHE A 78 0.13 4.49 -12.90
N ALA A 79 0.05 5.13 -11.73
CA ALA A 79 -0.51 6.47 -11.62
C ALA A 79 0.48 7.49 -12.13
N ARG A 80 -0.03 8.57 -12.74
CA ARG A 80 0.80 9.66 -13.24
C ARG A 80 0.53 10.93 -12.43
N ASP A 81 1.59 11.72 -12.23
CA ASP A 81 1.44 13.01 -11.54
C ASP A 81 0.85 14.05 -12.50
N ALA A 82 0.72 15.30 -12.03
CA ALA A 82 0.13 16.40 -12.80
C ALA A 82 0.89 16.68 -14.10
N ASN A 83 2.18 16.34 -14.15
CA ASN A 83 3.03 16.52 -15.34
C ASN A 83 3.06 15.29 -16.24
N GLY A 84 2.27 14.25 -15.92
CA GLY A 84 2.24 13.02 -16.68
C GLY A 84 3.36 12.05 -16.36
N ASN A 85 4.14 12.30 -15.33
CA ASN A 85 5.27 11.46 -14.97
C ASN A 85 4.87 10.33 -14.03
N VAL A 86 5.55 9.19 -14.16
CA VAL A 86 5.47 8.07 -13.22
C VAL A 86 6.67 8.15 -12.29
N ILE A 87 6.42 8.26 -10.99
CA ILE A 87 7.48 8.35 -10.00
C ILE A 87 7.42 7.14 -9.09
N VAL A 88 8.56 6.48 -8.91
CA VAL A 88 8.74 5.34 -8.01
C VAL A 88 9.94 5.59 -7.12
N ILE A 89 10.01 4.88 -6.01
CA ILE A 89 11.17 4.92 -5.13
C ILE A 89 12.22 3.96 -5.69
N ASP A 90 13.49 4.41 -5.70
CA ASP A 90 14.61 3.54 -6.02
C ASP A 90 14.88 2.65 -4.81
N LEU A 91 14.53 1.36 -4.93
CA LEU A 91 14.65 0.40 -3.83
C LEU A 91 16.07 -0.16 -3.66
N ASN A 92 17.04 0.28 -4.48
CA ASN A 92 18.42 -0.16 -4.36
C ASN A 92 19.17 0.52 -3.20
N TYR A 93 18.62 1.60 -2.66
CA TYR A 93 19.20 2.28 -1.51
C TYR A 93 18.74 1.64 -0.21
N ASP A 94 19.63 1.61 0.78
CA ASP A 94 19.33 1.14 2.13
C ASP A 94 18.69 2.29 2.91
N SER A 95 17.38 2.17 3.17
CA SER A 95 16.62 3.15 3.95
C SER A 95 15.48 2.45 4.68
N GLN A 96 14.98 3.08 5.75
CA GLN A 96 13.87 2.51 6.51
C GLN A 96 12.59 2.40 5.67
N ILE A 97 12.36 3.34 4.76
CA ILE A 97 11.21 3.28 3.84
C ILE A 97 11.33 2.04 2.95
N ASN A 98 12.49 1.85 2.34
CA ASN A 98 12.72 0.71 1.45
C ASN A 98 12.62 -0.62 2.20
N GLU A 99 13.15 -0.66 3.42
CA GLU A 99 13.04 -1.86 4.27
C GLU A 99 11.58 -2.22 4.54
N SER A 100 10.75 -1.24 4.89
CA SER A 100 9.33 -1.48 5.16
C SER A 100 8.61 -1.95 3.89
N ILE A 101 8.85 -1.32 2.76
CA ILE A 101 8.21 -1.69 1.50
C ILE A 101 8.56 -3.14 1.12
N LEU A 102 9.85 -3.46 1.12
CA LEU A 102 10.32 -4.79 0.72
C LEU A 102 9.90 -5.86 1.72
N LYS A 103 9.94 -5.57 3.01
CA LYS A 103 9.51 -6.49 4.05
C LYS A 103 8.04 -6.87 3.90
N ILE A 104 7.17 -5.87 3.74
CA ILE A 104 5.73 -6.10 3.62
C ILE A 104 5.41 -6.77 2.29
N TRP A 105 6.02 -6.31 1.19
CA TRP A 105 5.82 -6.93 -0.11
C TRP A 105 6.19 -8.42 -0.08
N ASN A 106 7.38 -8.75 0.39
CA ASN A 106 7.85 -10.14 0.42
C ASN A 106 7.02 -11.01 1.36
N LYS A 107 6.50 -10.44 2.44
CA LYS A 107 5.67 -11.19 3.40
C LYS A 107 4.28 -11.50 2.84
N TYR A 108 3.68 -10.56 2.11
CA TYR A 108 2.26 -10.63 1.76
C TYR A 108 1.95 -10.74 0.26
N LYS A 109 2.96 -10.68 -0.59
CA LYS A 109 2.74 -10.62 -2.05
C LYS A 109 1.91 -11.76 -2.62
N ARG A 110 1.91 -12.91 -1.99
CA ARG A 110 1.18 -14.08 -2.48
C ARG A 110 -0.24 -14.18 -1.94
N LEU A 111 -0.63 -13.30 -1.05
CA LEU A 111 -2.00 -13.24 -0.55
C LEU A 111 -2.84 -12.33 -1.45
N ASN A 112 -4.13 -12.65 -1.59
CA ASN A 112 -5.05 -11.80 -2.34
C ASN A 112 -5.66 -10.72 -1.43
N GLY A 113 -6.44 -9.81 -2.04
CA GLY A 113 -7.04 -8.70 -1.32
C GLY A 113 -7.99 -9.14 -0.21
N ILE A 114 -8.73 -10.23 -0.41
CA ILE A 114 -9.67 -10.74 0.59
C ILE A 114 -8.92 -11.28 1.80
N GLU A 115 -7.86 -12.08 1.56
CA GLU A 115 -7.03 -12.62 2.62
C GLU A 115 -6.36 -11.49 3.42
N LEU A 116 -5.83 -10.48 2.74
CA LEU A 116 -5.22 -9.32 3.38
C LEU A 116 -6.24 -8.50 4.16
N SER A 117 -7.48 -8.38 3.66
CA SER A 117 -8.54 -7.66 4.36
C SER A 117 -8.89 -8.34 5.69
N LYS A 118 -8.90 -9.66 5.72
CA LYS A 118 -9.12 -10.41 6.97
C LYS A 118 -8.03 -10.13 7.98
N LEU A 119 -6.75 -10.15 7.55
CA LEU A 119 -5.63 -9.81 8.43
C LEU A 119 -5.72 -8.37 8.92
N THR A 120 -6.06 -7.43 8.05
CA THR A 120 -6.18 -6.02 8.41
C THR A 120 -7.24 -5.82 9.48
N ARG A 121 -8.38 -6.50 9.38
CA ARG A 121 -9.45 -6.37 10.36
C ARG A 121 -9.03 -6.88 11.74
N ILE A 122 -8.32 -7.99 11.79
CA ILE A 122 -7.81 -8.54 13.05
C ILE A 122 -6.87 -7.55 13.71
N LEU A 123 -5.91 -7.03 12.97
CA LEU A 123 -4.91 -6.09 13.49
C LEU A 123 -5.54 -4.76 13.88
N TYR A 124 -6.47 -4.26 13.07
CA TYR A 124 -7.16 -3.00 13.33
C TYR A 124 -8.00 -3.10 14.61
N SER A 125 -8.75 -4.18 14.77
CA SER A 125 -9.55 -4.41 15.97
C SER A 125 -8.68 -4.52 17.23
N ALA A 126 -7.55 -5.22 17.14
CA ALA A 126 -6.61 -5.33 18.26
C ALA A 126 -6.05 -3.95 18.64
N ASN A 127 -5.70 -3.12 17.68
CA ASN A 127 -5.21 -1.77 17.95
C ASN A 127 -6.26 -0.90 18.61
N GLN A 128 -7.52 -1.02 18.21
CA GLN A 128 -8.61 -0.28 18.84
C GLN A 128 -8.88 -0.71 20.27
N VAL A 129 -8.74 -1.98 20.56
CA VAL A 129 -8.94 -2.52 21.91
C VAL A 129 -7.84 -2.03 22.86
N THR A 130 -6.63 -1.84 22.36
CA THR A 130 -5.51 -1.41 23.17
C THR A 130 -5.43 0.10 23.38
N ASP A 131 -6.18 0.84 22.62
CA ASP A 131 -6.27 2.29 22.77
C ASP A 131 -7.23 2.66 23.90
#